data_ac51438f693d0760e6361c5b5263a6a4
#
_entry.id   ac51438f693d0760e6361c5b5263a6a4
#
_cell.length_a   1.000
_cell.length_b   1.000
_cell.length_c   1.000
_cell.angle_alpha   90.00
_cell.angle_beta   90.00
_cell.angle_gamma   90.00
#
_symmetry.space_group_name_H-M   'P 1'
#
loop_
_entity.id
_entity.type
_entity.pdbx_description
1 polymer ?
#
loop_
_entity_poly.entity_id
_entity_poly.type
_entity_poly.pdbx_seq_one_letter_code
_entity_poly.pdbx_strand_id
1 'polypeptide(L)'
;MIPASMIIRHANDGKTIYITGYTTMNDGKSDLMDVKLVPLTADDREQFILDNQEAFNYGALKEFGRRDDHFEEDEQIISRETIERSIDNGEAYRIMLEGRIVGGVIITVDGEKGDLDILFTSPKEHSKGVGYAAWCEVEKLHPEVKVWETVTPYFEQRNIHFYVNRCGFHIVEFYNSHHPDPNDPDIAGQLDEQFPDGMFRFEKRL
;
A
#
# COMPACT_ATOMS: atom_id res chain seq x y z
N MET A 1 22.32 -12.61 22.95
CA MET A 1 21.58 -13.86 22.67
C MET A 1 20.13 -13.57 23.07
N ILE A 2 19.25 -13.23 22.12
CA ILE A 2 17.83 -12.94 22.34
C ILE A 2 17.08 -14.27 22.18
N PRO A 3 16.21 -14.68 23.11
CA PRO A 3 15.51 -15.95 23.00
C PRO A 3 14.51 -15.91 21.84
N ALA A 4 14.56 -16.95 21.01
CA ALA A 4 13.59 -17.16 19.94
C ALA A 4 12.19 -17.31 20.56
N SER A 5 11.21 -16.54 20.06
CA SER A 5 9.81 -16.67 20.43
C SER A 5 9.29 -18.02 19.94
N MET A 6 8.89 -18.85 20.89
CA MET A 6 8.30 -20.16 20.64
C MET A 6 6.82 -19.98 20.27
N ILE A 7 6.46 -20.29 19.03
CA ILE A 7 5.06 -20.33 18.61
C ILE A 7 4.52 -21.72 18.88
N ILE A 8 3.57 -21.85 19.82
CA ILE A 8 2.85 -23.08 20.11
C ILE A 8 1.57 -23.09 19.27
N ARG A 9 1.41 -24.07 18.38
CA ARG A 9 0.14 -24.37 17.72
C ARG A 9 -0.37 -25.72 18.20
N HIS A 10 -1.62 -25.77 18.62
CA HIS A 10 -2.30 -27.02 18.93
C HIS A 10 -2.91 -27.60 17.65
N ALA A 11 -2.56 -28.83 17.34
CA ALA A 11 -3.26 -29.59 16.30
C ALA A 11 -4.53 -30.23 16.90
N ASN A 12 -5.55 -30.42 16.05
CA ASN A 12 -6.87 -30.97 16.45
C ASN A 12 -6.85 -32.41 17.02
N ASP A 13 -5.68 -33.06 17.07
CA ASP A 13 -5.49 -34.42 17.59
C ASP A 13 -4.88 -34.46 19.02
N GLY A 14 -4.77 -33.30 19.66
CA GLY A 14 -4.23 -33.20 21.03
C GLY A 14 -2.72 -33.35 21.14
N LYS A 15 -1.97 -33.47 20.05
CA LYS A 15 -0.50 -33.51 20.06
C LYS A 15 0.09 -32.12 19.95
N THR A 16 1.01 -31.81 20.86
CA THR A 16 1.78 -30.58 20.84
C THR A 16 2.98 -30.77 19.90
N ILE A 17 3.01 -29.98 18.82
CA ILE A 17 4.13 -29.94 17.88
C ILE A 17 5.02 -28.74 18.25
N TYR A 18 6.27 -29.03 18.60
CA TYR A 18 7.28 -27.99 18.80
C TYR A 18 7.95 -27.69 17.45
N ILE A 19 7.73 -26.51 16.89
CA ILE A 19 8.44 -26.05 15.69
C ILE A 19 9.61 -25.19 16.17
N THR A 20 10.80 -25.78 16.24
CA THR A 20 12.05 -25.03 16.38
C THR A 20 12.44 -24.50 15.00
N GLY A 21 12.02 -23.29 14.68
CA GLY A 21 12.53 -22.55 13.53
C GLY A 21 13.92 -22.03 13.85
N TYR A 22 14.97 -22.68 13.37
CA TYR A 22 16.27 -22.03 13.25
C TYR A 22 16.17 -21.01 12.11
N THR A 23 15.98 -19.75 12.47
CA THR A 23 16.30 -18.67 11.52
C THR A 23 17.83 -18.60 11.49
N THR A 24 18.45 -19.21 10.51
CA THR A 24 19.82 -18.85 10.16
C THR A 24 19.75 -17.37 9.80
N MET A 25 20.32 -16.52 10.65
CA MET A 25 20.70 -15.18 10.23
C MET A 25 21.77 -15.40 9.16
N ASN A 26 21.36 -15.42 7.91
CA ASN A 26 22.24 -15.06 6.83
C ASN A 26 22.55 -13.58 7.05
N ASP A 27 23.81 -13.24 7.24
CA ASP A 27 24.36 -11.90 7.02
C ASP A 27 24.27 -11.58 5.53
N GLY A 28 23.08 -11.80 4.96
CA GLY A 28 22.75 -11.47 3.60
C GLY A 28 22.30 -10.01 3.57
N LYS A 29 23.08 -9.15 2.93
CA LYS A 29 22.48 -8.09 2.14
C LYS A 29 21.18 -8.65 1.60
N SER A 30 20.03 -8.13 2.06
CA SER A 30 18.79 -8.36 1.33
C SER A 30 19.09 -7.85 -0.07
N ASP A 31 19.01 -8.72 -1.07
CA ASP A 31 18.96 -8.30 -2.47
C ASP A 31 17.62 -7.56 -2.64
N LEU A 32 17.55 -6.37 -2.02
CA LEU A 32 16.52 -5.39 -2.36
C LEU A 32 16.79 -5.05 -3.81
N MET A 33 15.78 -5.25 -4.65
CA MET A 33 15.81 -4.81 -6.04
C MET A 33 16.30 -3.37 -6.08
N ASP A 34 17.17 -3.04 -7.04
CA ASP A 34 17.65 -1.67 -7.27
C ASP A 34 16.53 -0.82 -7.88
N VAL A 35 15.57 -0.49 -7.02
CA VAL A 35 14.43 0.39 -7.33
C VAL A 35 14.86 1.83 -7.06
N LYS A 36 14.49 2.74 -7.96
CA LYS A 36 14.70 4.18 -7.80
C LYS A 36 13.41 4.94 -7.93
N LEU A 37 13.24 5.95 -7.09
CA LEU A 37 12.16 6.92 -7.21
C LEU A 37 12.63 8.12 -8.03
N VAL A 38 11.91 8.42 -9.11
CA VAL A 38 12.20 9.57 -9.99
C VAL A 38 10.99 10.50 -9.95
N PRO A 39 11.17 11.79 -9.63
CA PRO A 39 10.06 12.75 -9.59
C PRO A 39 9.25 12.72 -10.89
N LEU A 40 7.92 12.75 -10.75
CA LEU A 40 7.02 12.81 -11.89
C LEU A 40 7.19 14.14 -12.63
N THR A 41 7.32 14.08 -13.95
CA THR A 41 7.36 15.27 -14.80
C THR A 41 6.00 15.59 -15.38
N ALA A 42 5.79 16.85 -15.76
CA ALA A 42 4.54 17.28 -16.40
C ALA A 42 4.25 16.50 -17.69
N ASP A 43 5.27 16.19 -18.48
CA ASP A 43 5.12 15.46 -19.74
C ASP A 43 4.72 13.99 -19.54
N ASP A 44 5.01 13.41 -18.36
CA ASP A 44 4.70 12.01 -18.03
C ASP A 44 3.41 11.87 -17.18
N ARG A 45 2.79 12.99 -16.79
CA ARG A 45 1.60 13.00 -15.94
C ARG A 45 0.44 12.18 -16.52
N GLU A 46 0.15 12.35 -17.80
CA GLU A 46 -0.93 11.63 -18.46
C GLU A 46 -0.70 10.12 -18.44
N GLN A 47 0.51 9.68 -18.78
CA GLN A 47 0.83 8.25 -18.74
C GLN A 47 0.83 7.70 -17.32
N PHE A 48 1.20 8.49 -16.32
CA PHE A 48 1.12 8.08 -14.92
C PHE A 48 -0.32 7.77 -14.50
N ILE A 49 -1.28 8.62 -14.89
CA ILE A 49 -2.70 8.42 -14.59
C ILE A 49 -3.22 7.12 -15.23
N LEU A 50 -2.91 6.90 -16.51
CA LEU A 50 -3.32 5.70 -17.22
C LEU A 50 -2.72 4.42 -16.62
N ASP A 51 -1.42 4.44 -16.28
CA ASP A 51 -0.73 3.32 -15.65
C ASP A 51 -1.31 3.00 -14.26
N ASN A 52 -1.71 4.04 -13.51
CA ASN A 52 -2.35 3.89 -12.20
C ASN A 52 -3.71 3.20 -12.35
N GLN A 53 -4.58 3.71 -13.23
CA GLN A 53 -5.89 3.12 -13.50
C GLN A 53 -5.76 1.65 -13.97
N GLU A 54 -4.83 1.36 -14.88
CA GLU A 54 -4.58 -0.01 -15.33
C GLU A 54 -4.18 -0.93 -14.15
N ALA A 55 -3.31 -0.46 -13.28
CA ALA A 55 -2.81 -1.24 -12.14
C ALA A 55 -3.92 -1.53 -11.11
N PHE A 56 -4.77 -0.54 -10.81
CA PHE A 56 -5.89 -0.70 -9.88
C PHE A 56 -6.95 -1.63 -10.45
N ASN A 57 -7.37 -1.44 -11.70
CA ASN A 57 -8.33 -2.31 -12.38
C ASN A 57 -7.82 -3.76 -12.45
N TYR A 58 -6.55 -3.96 -12.75
CA TYR A 58 -5.93 -5.31 -12.75
C TYR A 58 -5.90 -5.91 -11.34
N GLY A 59 -5.59 -5.12 -10.31
CA GLY A 59 -5.56 -5.54 -8.92
C GLY A 59 -6.93 -6.07 -8.48
N ALA A 60 -7.98 -5.27 -8.69
CA ALA A 60 -9.36 -5.62 -8.37
C ALA A 60 -9.81 -6.89 -9.10
N LEU A 61 -9.57 -6.99 -10.42
CA LEU A 61 -9.91 -8.19 -11.20
C LEU A 61 -9.20 -9.45 -10.69
N LYS A 62 -7.94 -9.33 -10.26
CA LYS A 62 -7.15 -10.47 -9.75
C LYS A 62 -7.64 -10.94 -8.39
N GLU A 63 -7.98 -10.02 -7.51
CA GLU A 63 -8.33 -10.32 -6.12
C GLU A 63 -9.71 -10.96 -6.01
N PHE A 64 -10.67 -10.45 -6.74
CA PHE A 64 -12.07 -10.89 -6.63
C PHE A 64 -12.49 -11.91 -7.70
N GLY A 65 -11.61 -12.26 -8.64
CA GLY A 65 -11.90 -13.25 -9.71
C GLY A 65 -13.05 -12.84 -10.65
N ARG A 66 -13.62 -11.65 -10.43
CA ARG A 66 -14.61 -10.94 -11.25
C ARG A 66 -14.23 -9.48 -11.26
N ARG A 67 -14.79 -8.75 -12.20
CA ARG A 67 -14.67 -7.30 -12.16
C ARG A 67 -15.34 -6.79 -10.89
N ASP A 68 -14.57 -6.05 -10.10
CA ASP A 68 -15.08 -5.31 -8.95
C ASP A 68 -16.12 -4.31 -9.48
N ASP A 69 -17.16 -4.02 -8.73
CA ASP A 69 -18.18 -3.02 -9.05
C ASP A 69 -18.05 -1.74 -8.22
N HIS A 70 -16.98 -1.63 -7.41
CA HIS A 70 -16.65 -0.44 -6.64
C HIS A 70 -15.88 0.60 -7.49
N PHE A 71 -16.55 1.15 -8.50
CA PHE A 71 -15.94 2.13 -9.40
C PHE A 71 -16.12 3.56 -8.88
N GLU A 72 -15.05 4.35 -8.91
CA GLU A 72 -15.12 5.80 -8.69
C GLU A 72 -15.57 6.54 -9.96
N GLU A 73 -15.26 6.02 -11.13
CA GLU A 73 -15.60 6.58 -12.44
C GLU A 73 -15.97 5.43 -13.40
N ASP A 74 -16.57 5.74 -14.54
CA ASP A 74 -16.99 4.78 -15.56
C ASP A 74 -15.94 3.70 -15.81
N GLU A 75 -16.19 2.50 -15.26
CA GLU A 75 -15.33 1.32 -15.38
C GLU A 75 -13.90 1.45 -14.80
N GLN A 76 -13.64 2.49 -13.99
CA GLN A 76 -12.36 2.71 -13.31
C GLN A 76 -12.51 2.56 -11.79
N ILE A 77 -11.68 1.72 -11.19
CA ILE A 77 -11.64 1.55 -9.72
C ILE A 77 -11.24 2.86 -9.03
N ILE A 78 -10.30 3.59 -9.62
CA ILE A 78 -9.90 4.92 -9.17
C ILE A 78 -10.14 5.95 -10.29
N SER A 79 -10.76 7.07 -9.94
CA SER A 79 -11.08 8.10 -10.92
C SER A 79 -9.83 8.89 -11.33
N ARG A 80 -9.87 9.44 -12.54
CA ARG A 80 -8.86 10.40 -12.98
C ARG A 80 -8.74 11.57 -12.01
N GLU A 81 -9.87 12.11 -11.56
CA GLU A 81 -9.92 13.26 -10.67
C GLU A 81 -9.22 12.99 -9.34
N THR A 82 -9.43 11.81 -8.76
CA THR A 82 -8.74 11.39 -7.54
C THR A 82 -7.23 11.36 -7.74
N ILE A 83 -6.73 10.75 -8.84
CA ILE A 83 -5.29 10.68 -9.13
C ILE A 83 -4.71 12.08 -9.37
N GLU A 84 -5.40 12.93 -10.14
CA GLU A 84 -4.95 14.29 -10.41
C GLU A 84 -4.86 15.13 -9.14
N ARG A 85 -5.87 15.03 -8.26
CA ARG A 85 -5.86 15.70 -6.96
C ARG A 85 -4.70 15.22 -6.08
N SER A 86 -4.42 13.93 -6.06
CA SER A 86 -3.29 13.36 -5.33
C SER A 86 -1.95 13.88 -5.88
N ILE A 87 -1.77 13.94 -7.21
CA ILE A 87 -0.56 14.49 -7.84
C ILE A 87 -0.39 15.97 -7.51
N ASP A 88 -1.48 16.75 -7.52
CA ASP A 88 -1.43 18.20 -7.31
C ASP A 88 -1.16 18.59 -5.86
N ASN A 89 -1.54 17.74 -4.90
CA ASN A 89 -1.37 17.99 -3.48
C ASN A 89 -0.17 17.27 -2.85
N GLY A 90 0.43 16.31 -3.56
CA GLY A 90 1.49 15.45 -3.02
C GLY A 90 2.79 15.50 -3.82
N GLU A 91 3.70 14.66 -3.38
CA GLU A 91 4.95 14.35 -4.08
C GLU A 91 4.77 13.06 -4.88
N ALA A 92 4.73 13.17 -6.21
CA ALA A 92 4.54 12.04 -7.10
C ALA A 92 5.87 11.58 -7.71
N TYR A 93 6.09 10.26 -7.72
CA TYR A 93 7.30 9.63 -8.25
C TYR A 93 6.98 8.45 -9.14
N ARG A 94 7.76 8.28 -10.20
CA ARG A 94 7.86 7.02 -10.95
C ARG A 94 8.73 6.04 -10.19
N ILE A 95 8.30 4.79 -10.14
CA ILE A 95 9.12 3.67 -9.66
C ILE A 95 9.87 3.09 -10.84
N MET A 96 11.21 3.17 -10.79
CA MET A 96 12.10 2.68 -11.82
C MET A 96 12.82 1.41 -11.38
N LEU A 97 12.86 0.41 -12.23
CA LEU A 97 13.63 -0.82 -12.06
C LEU A 97 14.46 -1.08 -13.34
N GLU A 98 15.76 -1.15 -13.23
CA GLU A 98 16.66 -1.38 -14.37
C GLU A 98 16.40 -0.41 -15.55
N GLY A 99 16.14 0.86 -15.24
CA GLY A 99 15.87 1.91 -16.23
C GLY A 99 14.47 1.86 -16.87
N ARG A 100 13.59 0.96 -16.43
CA ARG A 100 12.20 0.87 -16.90
C ARG A 100 11.24 1.40 -15.84
N ILE A 101 10.18 2.08 -16.28
CA ILE A 101 9.05 2.44 -15.41
C ILE A 101 8.30 1.14 -15.05
N VAL A 102 8.10 0.91 -13.76
CA VAL A 102 7.42 -0.28 -13.24
C VAL A 102 6.27 0.04 -12.28
N GLY A 103 6.00 1.32 -12.04
CA GLY A 103 4.92 1.78 -11.18
C GLY A 103 5.03 3.25 -10.84
N GLY A 104 4.29 3.65 -9.80
CA GLY A 104 4.32 4.99 -9.26
C GLY A 104 3.93 5.02 -7.78
N VAL A 105 4.30 6.10 -7.12
CA VAL A 105 3.95 6.40 -5.73
C VAL A 105 3.65 7.87 -5.58
N ILE A 106 2.63 8.18 -4.78
CA ILE A 106 2.28 9.55 -4.37
C ILE A 106 2.22 9.56 -2.85
N ILE A 107 2.88 10.52 -2.24
CA ILE A 107 2.92 10.73 -0.80
C ILE A 107 2.68 12.20 -0.48
N THR A 108 2.26 12.48 0.74
CA THR A 108 2.32 13.83 1.31
C THR A 108 3.18 13.81 2.57
N VAL A 109 3.93 14.88 2.81
CA VAL A 109 4.78 15.03 3.99
C VAL A 109 4.50 16.37 4.64
N ASP A 110 4.18 16.34 5.94
CA ASP A 110 4.02 17.51 6.78
C ASP A 110 4.85 17.33 8.08
N GLY A 111 6.05 17.89 8.06
CA GLY A 111 7.01 17.77 9.13
C GLY A 111 7.42 16.33 9.44
N GLU A 112 7.06 15.82 10.61
CA GLU A 112 7.36 14.45 11.02
C GLU A 112 6.26 13.43 10.66
N LYS A 113 5.20 13.85 9.95
CA LYS A 113 4.11 13.01 9.46
C LYS A 113 4.16 12.86 7.96
N GLY A 114 3.92 11.66 7.48
CA GLY A 114 3.77 11.34 6.08
C GLY A 114 2.52 10.52 5.83
N ASP A 115 1.91 10.71 4.69
CA ASP A 115 0.81 9.90 4.21
C ASP A 115 1.20 9.20 2.91
N LEU A 116 0.93 7.90 2.81
CA LEU A 116 1.06 7.13 1.59
C LEU A 116 -0.31 7.11 0.90
N ASP A 117 -0.51 8.03 -0.02
CA ASP A 117 -1.77 8.22 -0.72
C ASP A 117 -1.97 7.16 -1.81
N ILE A 118 -1.04 7.03 -2.74
CA ILE A 118 -1.11 6.05 -3.83
C ILE A 118 0.21 5.29 -3.95
N LEU A 119 0.14 3.96 -4.06
CA LEU A 119 1.27 3.10 -4.46
C LEU A 119 0.77 2.03 -5.42
N PHE A 120 1.30 2.01 -6.63
CA PHE A 120 0.96 0.99 -7.62
C PHE A 120 2.19 0.45 -8.34
N THR A 121 2.07 -0.79 -8.80
CA THR A 121 3.05 -1.43 -9.69
C THR A 121 2.36 -1.94 -10.93
N SER A 122 3.05 -1.92 -12.06
CA SER A 122 2.46 -2.43 -13.32
C SER A 122 2.02 -3.90 -13.15
N PRO A 123 0.99 -4.34 -13.85
CA PRO A 123 0.50 -5.72 -13.77
C PRO A 123 1.56 -6.79 -13.95
N LYS A 124 2.58 -6.52 -14.78
CA LYS A 124 3.70 -7.44 -15.06
C LYS A 124 4.67 -7.61 -13.90
N GLU A 125 4.70 -6.66 -12.98
CA GLU A 125 5.62 -6.62 -11.84
C GLU A 125 4.95 -7.00 -10.52
N HIS A 126 3.66 -7.36 -10.55
CA HIS A 126 2.94 -7.79 -9.35
C HIS A 126 3.60 -8.99 -8.67
N SER A 127 3.59 -8.98 -7.33
CA SER A 127 4.12 -10.06 -6.47
C SER A 127 5.63 -10.31 -6.57
N LYS A 128 6.39 -9.42 -7.22
CA LYS A 128 7.85 -9.53 -7.34
C LYS A 128 8.63 -8.74 -6.28
N GLY A 129 7.93 -8.08 -5.36
CA GLY A 129 8.56 -7.29 -4.28
C GLY A 129 8.89 -5.84 -4.64
N VAL A 130 8.55 -5.39 -5.86
CA VAL A 130 8.78 -4.01 -6.32
C VAL A 130 8.12 -2.98 -5.41
N GLY A 131 6.85 -3.19 -5.03
CA GLY A 131 6.14 -2.27 -4.14
C GLY A 131 6.82 -2.11 -2.77
N TYR A 132 7.32 -3.21 -2.19
CA TYR A 132 8.05 -3.16 -0.93
C TYR A 132 9.39 -2.42 -1.08
N ALA A 133 10.14 -2.69 -2.15
CA ALA A 133 11.39 -1.99 -2.43
C ALA A 133 11.15 -0.48 -2.62
N ALA A 134 10.08 -0.10 -3.34
CA ALA A 134 9.69 1.30 -3.52
C ALA A 134 9.32 1.96 -2.18
N TRP A 135 8.57 1.26 -1.32
CA TRP A 135 8.27 1.74 0.02
C TRP A 135 9.54 2.00 0.85
N CYS A 136 10.51 1.10 0.81
CA CYS A 136 11.79 1.32 1.50
C CYS A 136 12.56 2.53 0.96
N GLU A 137 12.43 2.85 -0.34
CA GLU A 137 13.04 4.06 -0.91
C GLU A 137 12.29 5.32 -0.47
N VAL A 138 10.95 5.28 -0.30
CA VAL A 138 10.18 6.39 0.27
C VAL A 138 10.68 6.71 1.69
N GLU A 139 10.81 5.70 2.55
CA GLU A 139 11.31 5.90 3.92
C GLU A 139 12.74 6.46 3.96
N LYS A 140 13.58 6.10 3.01
CA LYS A 140 14.94 6.65 2.90
C LYS A 140 14.94 8.08 2.38
N LEU A 141 14.01 8.43 1.50
CA LEU A 141 13.91 9.76 0.93
C LEU A 141 13.45 10.79 1.99
N HIS A 142 12.62 10.34 2.94
CA HIS A 142 12.04 11.18 3.99
C HIS A 142 12.43 10.69 5.40
N PRO A 143 13.72 10.76 5.77
CA PRO A 143 14.20 10.31 7.09
C PRO A 143 13.67 11.16 8.25
N GLU A 144 13.13 12.35 7.98
CA GLU A 144 12.50 13.24 8.96
C GLU A 144 11.13 12.73 9.43
N VAL A 145 10.45 11.94 8.62
CA VAL A 145 9.11 11.41 8.95
C VAL A 145 9.23 10.35 10.04
N LYS A 146 8.43 10.50 11.10
CA LYS A 146 8.36 9.58 12.23
C LYS A 146 7.14 8.68 12.20
N VAL A 147 6.07 9.16 11.55
CA VAL A 147 4.79 8.47 11.47
C VAL A 147 4.31 8.52 10.03
N TRP A 148 4.13 7.35 9.44
CA TRP A 148 3.48 7.17 8.15
C TRP A 148 2.06 6.66 8.35
N GLU A 149 1.12 7.22 7.59
CA GLU A 149 -0.27 6.78 7.55
C GLU A 149 -0.67 6.32 6.14
N THR A 150 -1.71 5.53 6.05
CA THR A 150 -2.40 5.18 4.79
C THR A 150 -3.77 4.61 5.11
N VAL A 151 -4.67 4.61 4.13
CA VAL A 151 -6.00 4.01 4.24
C VAL A 151 -6.23 3.00 3.11
N THR A 152 -7.06 2.00 3.37
CA THR A 152 -7.51 1.07 2.32
C THR A 152 -8.87 0.46 2.68
N PRO A 153 -9.72 0.13 1.70
CA PRO A 153 -10.96 -0.58 1.95
C PRO A 153 -10.73 -1.87 2.73
N TYR A 154 -11.64 -2.18 3.66
CA TYR A 154 -11.52 -3.35 4.55
C TYR A 154 -11.44 -4.67 3.79
N PHE A 155 -12.02 -4.76 2.60
CA PHE A 155 -12.04 -5.96 1.77
C PHE A 155 -10.76 -6.16 0.94
N GLU A 156 -9.92 -5.15 0.80
CA GLU A 156 -8.64 -5.19 0.07
C GLU A 156 -7.57 -6.00 0.82
N GLN A 157 -7.77 -7.31 0.91
CA GLN A 157 -6.94 -8.22 1.72
C GLN A 157 -5.46 -8.21 1.29
N ARG A 158 -5.20 -8.01 0.01
CA ARG A 158 -3.84 -7.95 -0.54
C ARG A 158 -3.12 -6.68 -0.07
N ASN A 159 -3.79 -5.53 -0.07
CA ASN A 159 -3.24 -4.29 0.43
C ASN A 159 -3.03 -4.36 1.95
N ILE A 160 -4.00 -4.90 2.69
CA ILE A 160 -3.88 -5.14 4.14
C ILE A 160 -2.66 -6.02 4.43
N HIS A 161 -2.50 -7.15 3.70
CA HIS A 161 -1.33 -8.02 3.85
C HIS A 161 -0.03 -7.27 3.54
N PHE A 162 -0.01 -6.45 2.50
CA PHE A 162 1.16 -5.66 2.11
C PHE A 162 1.54 -4.66 3.20
N TYR A 163 0.60 -3.85 3.66
CA TYR A 163 0.87 -2.85 4.69
C TYR A 163 1.28 -3.48 6.02
N VAL A 164 0.52 -4.45 6.51
CA VAL A 164 0.76 -5.04 7.84
C VAL A 164 1.97 -5.97 7.83
N ASN A 165 2.01 -6.93 6.90
CA ASN A 165 2.98 -8.03 6.97
C ASN A 165 4.28 -7.75 6.22
N ARG A 166 4.30 -6.77 5.31
CA ARG A 166 5.50 -6.44 4.54
C ARG A 166 6.09 -5.10 4.93
N CYS A 167 5.27 -4.06 5.06
CA CYS A 167 5.75 -2.70 5.32
C CYS A 167 5.82 -2.35 6.81
N GLY A 168 5.18 -3.14 7.70
CA GLY A 168 5.24 -2.93 9.14
C GLY A 168 4.25 -1.89 9.67
N PHE A 169 3.20 -1.59 8.91
CA PHE A 169 2.08 -0.80 9.40
C PHE A 169 1.20 -1.58 10.37
N HIS A 170 0.44 -0.88 11.18
CA HIS A 170 -0.56 -1.43 12.09
C HIS A 170 -1.92 -0.82 11.77
N ILE A 171 -2.99 -1.61 11.81
CA ILE A 171 -4.35 -1.10 11.76
C ILE A 171 -4.62 -0.39 13.08
N VAL A 172 -4.96 0.89 13.02
CA VAL A 172 -5.17 1.73 14.21
C VAL A 172 -6.60 2.23 14.32
N GLU A 173 -7.35 2.26 13.20
CA GLU A 173 -8.71 2.77 13.17
C GLU A 173 -9.53 2.12 12.06
N PHE A 174 -10.86 2.13 12.21
CA PHE A 174 -11.80 1.66 11.20
C PHE A 174 -12.86 2.74 10.98
N TYR A 175 -12.83 3.35 9.81
CA TYR A 175 -13.80 4.35 9.39
C TYR A 175 -15.00 3.72 8.71
N ASN A 176 -16.20 4.18 9.03
CA ASN A 176 -17.46 3.78 8.42
C ASN A 176 -18.52 4.88 8.65
N SER A 177 -19.77 4.68 8.24
CA SER A 177 -20.86 5.65 8.43
C SER A 177 -21.12 6.06 9.89
N HIS A 178 -20.77 5.20 10.86
CA HIS A 178 -20.92 5.50 12.29
C HIS A 178 -19.67 6.15 12.89
N HIS A 179 -18.55 6.07 12.22
CA HIS A 179 -17.26 6.63 12.61
C HIS A 179 -16.51 7.14 11.38
N PRO A 180 -16.93 8.30 10.82
CA PRO A 180 -16.33 8.85 9.61
C PRO A 180 -14.90 9.34 9.85
N ASP A 181 -14.10 9.40 8.78
CA ASP A 181 -12.77 9.99 8.83
C ASP A 181 -12.88 11.49 9.15
N PRO A 182 -12.26 11.96 10.24
CA PRO A 182 -12.33 13.37 10.62
C PRO A 182 -11.57 14.29 9.65
N ASN A 183 -10.66 13.75 8.85
CA ASN A 183 -9.86 14.51 7.88
C ASN A 183 -10.57 14.60 6.51
N ASP A 184 -11.57 13.78 6.27
CA ASP A 184 -12.35 13.79 5.04
C ASP A 184 -13.85 13.64 5.30
N PRO A 185 -14.49 14.68 5.88
CA PRO A 185 -15.90 14.66 6.23
C PRO A 185 -16.82 14.60 5.00
N ASP A 186 -16.35 15.01 3.81
CA ASP A 186 -17.14 15.01 2.58
C ASP A 186 -17.24 13.61 1.97
N ILE A 187 -16.28 12.73 2.23
CA ILE A 187 -16.32 11.31 1.87
C ILE A 187 -17.31 10.52 2.75
N ALA A 188 -17.66 11.01 3.93
CA ALA A 188 -18.58 10.29 4.82
C ALA A 188 -19.93 9.92 4.16
N GLY A 189 -20.42 10.74 3.24
CA GLY A 189 -21.62 10.44 2.45
C GLY A 189 -21.37 9.56 1.21
N GLN A 190 -20.18 9.61 0.65
CA GLN A 190 -19.77 8.83 -0.53
C GLN A 190 -19.25 7.44 -0.14
N LEU A 191 -18.61 7.30 1.04
CA LEU A 191 -18.17 6.01 1.58
C LEU A 191 -19.33 5.02 1.73
N ASP A 192 -20.55 5.50 2.05
CA ASP A 192 -21.72 4.63 2.17
C ASP A 192 -22.20 4.04 0.83
N GLU A 193 -21.92 4.72 -0.29
CA GLU A 193 -22.29 4.25 -1.62
C GLU A 193 -21.16 3.42 -2.27
N GLN A 194 -19.92 3.84 -2.09
CA GLN A 194 -18.75 3.26 -2.77
C GLN A 194 -18.02 2.22 -1.91
N PHE A 195 -17.91 2.47 -0.60
CA PHE A 195 -17.28 1.57 0.37
C PHE A 195 -18.20 1.34 1.57
N PRO A 196 -19.40 0.71 1.37
CA PRO A 196 -20.42 0.57 2.41
C PRO A 196 -19.90 -0.15 3.67
N ASP A 197 -18.83 -0.92 3.50
CA ASP A 197 -18.23 -1.72 4.54
C ASP A 197 -17.06 -1.02 5.26
N GLY A 198 -16.64 0.16 4.78
CA GLY A 198 -15.68 1.03 5.44
C GLY A 198 -14.21 0.86 5.04
N MET A 199 -13.36 1.64 5.73
CA MET A 199 -11.92 1.76 5.45
C MET A 199 -11.09 1.47 6.71
N PHE A 200 -9.99 0.78 6.58
CA PHE A 200 -8.97 0.72 7.63
C PHE A 200 -7.97 1.86 7.48
N ARG A 201 -7.66 2.54 8.60
CA ARG A 201 -6.49 3.41 8.71
C ARG A 201 -5.33 2.64 9.32
N PHE A 202 -4.20 2.81 8.69
CA PHE A 202 -2.94 2.19 9.10
C PHE A 202 -1.96 3.25 9.55
N GLU A 203 -1.13 2.91 10.51
CA GLU A 203 -0.05 3.75 11.00
C GLU A 203 1.23 2.93 11.13
N LYS A 204 2.37 3.53 10.72
CA LYS A 204 3.71 3.01 10.98
C LYS A 204 4.54 4.06 11.68
N ARG A 205 5.10 3.72 12.83
CA ARG A 205 6.06 4.55 13.58
C ARG A 205 7.48 4.05 13.32
N LEU A 206 8.37 4.98 12.97
CA LEU A 206 9.80 4.73 12.71
C LEU A 206 10.64 4.98 13.95
#